data_87a5744eb78e20499b1b83c5b4044d8b
#
_entry.id   87a5744eb78e20499b1b83c5b4044d8b
#
_cell.length_a   1.000
_cell.length_b   1.000
_cell.length_c   1.000
_cell.angle_alpha   90.00
_cell.angle_beta   90.00
_cell.angle_gamma   90.00
#
_symmetry.space_group_name_H-M   'P 1'
#
loop_
_entity.id
_entity.type
_entity.pdbx_description
1 polymer ?
#
loop_
_entity_poly.entity_id
_entity_poly.type
_entity_poly.pdbx_seq_one_letter_code
_entity_poly.pdbx_strand_id
1 'polypeptide(L)'
;MNQRILLITGWGGCAQLLAPLQQALQQQGHAVELWNIFNALDQQTLQRKAEQAREFDVIAGWSLGGQLAALLADQIAKQHAEQKILITLASNPCFAANAEWQAAMDQPAFQSFKQSFEQDAVVTLKKFGYMVCQGTSSTKQDFLTLQSLIQAQNLELLRQGLNCLEQLNTADILKSYSGRQYHIFSKQDCLVSSKVEAKLQDFGAKLLETELLSGSHGFPLFDSELTSCKICQYLKKIEQRSA
;
A
#
# COMPACT_ATOMS: atom_id res chain seq x y z
N MET A 1 -19.07 -13.73 0.16
CA MET A 1 -18.61 -14.30 1.48
C MET A 1 -17.94 -13.22 2.31
N ASN A 2 -17.98 -13.34 3.64
CA ASN A 2 -17.22 -12.44 4.52
C ASN A 2 -15.76 -12.87 4.50
N GLN A 3 -14.87 -11.95 4.09
CA GLN A 3 -13.43 -12.20 4.03
C GLN A 3 -12.76 -11.68 5.31
N ARG A 4 -11.67 -12.30 5.73
CA ARG A 4 -10.75 -11.75 6.73
C ARG A 4 -9.68 -10.96 5.97
N ILE A 5 -9.66 -9.65 6.18
CA ILE A 5 -8.78 -8.72 5.45
C ILE A 5 -7.74 -8.15 6.41
N LEU A 6 -6.47 -8.33 6.08
CA LEU A 6 -5.37 -7.57 6.66
C LEU A 6 -5.18 -6.30 5.84
N LEU A 7 -5.15 -5.13 6.49
CA LEU A 7 -4.93 -3.85 5.85
C LEU A 7 -3.70 -3.15 6.45
N ILE A 8 -2.64 -2.99 5.65
CA ILE A 8 -1.34 -2.45 6.09
C ILE A 8 -1.23 -0.99 5.67
N THR A 9 -0.88 -0.10 6.62
CA THR A 9 -0.73 1.33 6.37
C THR A 9 0.51 1.67 5.55
N GLY A 10 0.58 2.94 5.09
CA GLY A 10 1.76 3.51 4.43
C GLY A 10 2.77 4.13 5.39
N TRP A 11 3.90 4.59 4.85
CA TRP A 11 4.92 5.32 5.60
C TRP A 11 4.40 6.70 6.05
N GLY A 12 4.87 7.14 7.20
CA GLY A 12 4.51 8.45 7.78
C GLY A 12 3.17 8.48 8.50
N GLY A 13 2.40 7.37 8.45
CA GLY A 13 1.14 7.21 9.13
C GLY A 13 1.19 6.18 10.26
N CYS A 14 0.11 6.09 11.00
CA CYS A 14 -0.16 4.98 11.91
C CYS A 14 -1.23 4.06 11.30
N ALA A 15 -1.43 2.88 11.87
CA ALA A 15 -2.47 1.97 11.42
C ALA A 15 -3.85 2.66 11.37
N GLN A 16 -4.13 3.55 12.33
CA GLN A 16 -5.38 4.29 12.45
C GLN A 16 -5.70 5.23 11.27
N LEU A 17 -4.71 5.59 10.43
CA LEU A 17 -5.00 6.36 9.22
C LEU A 17 -5.98 5.63 8.29
N LEU A 18 -5.96 4.31 8.26
CA LEU A 18 -6.85 3.50 7.43
C LEU A 18 -8.14 3.09 8.17
N ALA A 19 -8.42 3.64 9.36
CA ALA A 19 -9.66 3.38 10.09
C ALA A 19 -10.94 3.72 9.29
N PRO A 20 -11.01 4.79 8.49
CA PRO A 20 -12.18 5.03 7.64
C PRO A 20 -12.41 3.90 6.63
N LEU A 21 -11.37 3.42 5.97
CA LEU A 21 -11.47 2.28 5.03
C LEU A 21 -11.79 0.98 5.76
N GLN A 22 -11.19 0.74 6.93
CA GLN A 22 -11.54 -0.41 7.77
C GLN A 22 -13.04 -0.41 8.08
N GLN A 23 -13.57 0.72 8.54
CA GLN A 23 -14.99 0.85 8.89
C GLN A 23 -15.89 0.61 7.67
N ALA A 24 -15.55 1.18 6.51
CA ALA A 24 -16.31 0.99 5.29
C ALA A 24 -16.33 -0.50 4.84
N LEU A 25 -15.21 -1.21 4.93
CA LEU A 25 -15.15 -2.64 4.63
C LEU A 25 -15.91 -3.49 5.67
N GLN A 26 -15.86 -3.13 6.94
CA GLN A 26 -16.63 -3.81 7.99
C GLN A 26 -18.14 -3.64 7.80
N GLN A 27 -18.60 -2.48 7.34
CA GLN A 27 -20.01 -2.25 6.97
C GLN A 27 -20.45 -3.11 5.80
N GLN A 28 -19.53 -3.55 4.92
CA GLN A 28 -19.78 -4.53 3.87
C GLN A 28 -19.72 -5.99 4.35
N GLY A 29 -19.50 -6.22 5.65
CA GLY A 29 -19.52 -7.53 6.29
C GLY A 29 -18.17 -8.25 6.36
N HIS A 30 -17.05 -7.59 6.03
CA HIS A 30 -15.71 -8.17 6.15
C HIS A 30 -15.16 -8.02 7.58
N ALA A 31 -14.32 -8.96 8.02
CA ALA A 31 -13.51 -8.82 9.22
C ALA A 31 -12.17 -8.17 8.84
N VAL A 32 -11.86 -6.97 9.38
CA VAL A 32 -10.68 -6.19 8.95
C VAL A 32 -9.79 -5.88 10.13
N GLU A 33 -8.51 -6.23 10.01
CA GLU A 33 -7.46 -5.88 10.96
C GLU A 33 -6.48 -4.86 10.34
N LEU A 34 -6.07 -3.87 11.13
CA LEU A 34 -5.11 -2.85 10.71
C LEU A 34 -3.73 -3.18 11.26
N TRP A 35 -2.73 -3.19 10.39
CA TRP A 35 -1.32 -3.25 10.78
C TRP A 35 -0.59 -1.95 10.43
N ASN A 36 0.36 -1.59 11.31
CA ASN A 36 1.36 -0.58 10.97
C ASN A 36 2.43 -1.19 10.05
N ILE A 37 3.24 -0.32 9.43
CA ILE A 37 4.45 -0.75 8.73
C ILE A 37 5.36 -1.53 9.69
N PHE A 38 6.23 -2.34 9.12
CA PHE A 38 7.26 -3.10 9.85
C PHE A 38 8.53 -3.19 9.00
N ASN A 39 9.66 -3.50 9.63
CA ASN A 39 10.92 -3.68 8.94
C ASN A 39 10.94 -5.02 8.17
N ALA A 40 10.59 -4.97 6.88
CA ALA A 40 10.62 -6.16 6.02
C ALA A 40 12.02 -6.53 5.50
N LEU A 41 13.03 -5.70 5.73
CA LEU A 41 14.44 -6.01 5.45
C LEU A 41 15.02 -6.95 6.51
N ASP A 42 14.40 -7.03 7.69
CA ASP A 42 14.71 -8.03 8.70
C ASP A 42 13.93 -9.32 8.41
N GLN A 43 14.67 -10.36 7.99
CA GLN A 43 14.09 -11.65 7.59
C GLN A 43 13.30 -12.34 8.70
N GLN A 44 13.72 -12.22 9.96
CA GLN A 44 13.00 -12.82 11.08
C GLN A 44 11.66 -12.13 11.31
N THR A 45 11.63 -10.79 11.21
CA THR A 45 10.40 -10.02 11.29
C THR A 45 9.47 -10.35 10.13
N LEU A 46 9.98 -10.43 8.89
CA LEU A 46 9.19 -10.80 7.72
C LEU A 46 8.57 -12.19 7.86
N GLN A 47 9.35 -13.20 8.26
CA GLN A 47 8.86 -14.57 8.48
C GLN A 47 7.77 -14.63 9.55
N ARG A 48 8.00 -13.99 10.70
CA ARG A 48 7.01 -13.93 11.79
C ARG A 48 5.71 -13.24 11.34
N LYS A 49 5.84 -12.14 10.58
CA LYS A 49 4.69 -11.41 10.05
C LYS A 49 3.94 -12.20 8.99
N ALA A 50 4.64 -12.95 8.14
CA ALA A 50 4.02 -13.84 7.16
C ALA A 50 3.22 -14.94 7.85
N GLU A 51 3.75 -15.56 8.91
CA GLU A 51 3.02 -16.58 9.67
C GLU A 51 1.76 -16.02 10.33
N GLN A 52 1.81 -14.81 10.90
CA GLN A 52 0.63 -14.13 11.44
C GLN A 52 -0.39 -13.77 10.34
N ALA A 53 0.09 -13.40 9.14
CA ALA A 53 -0.78 -13.01 8.03
C ALA A 53 -1.49 -14.20 7.35
N ARG A 54 -1.10 -15.44 7.62
CA ARG A 54 -1.76 -16.64 7.08
C ARG A 54 -3.25 -16.75 7.43
N GLU A 55 -3.65 -16.21 8.54
CA GLU A 55 -5.05 -16.27 8.98
C GLU A 55 -6.02 -15.39 8.16
N PHE A 56 -5.49 -14.52 7.29
CA PHE A 56 -6.29 -13.64 6.43
C PHE A 56 -6.47 -14.25 5.04
N ASP A 57 -7.63 -13.99 4.43
CA ASP A 57 -7.95 -14.37 3.06
C ASP A 57 -7.38 -13.35 2.06
N VAL A 58 -7.40 -12.08 2.48
CA VAL A 58 -6.96 -10.92 1.71
C VAL A 58 -5.86 -10.19 2.46
N ILE A 59 -4.75 -9.92 1.78
CA ILE A 59 -3.68 -9.07 2.29
C ILE A 59 -3.67 -7.80 1.45
N ALA A 60 -4.07 -6.69 2.07
CA ALA A 60 -4.16 -5.39 1.42
C ALA A 60 -3.16 -4.39 2.02
N GLY A 61 -2.70 -3.43 1.23
CA GLY A 61 -1.81 -2.40 1.75
C GLY A 61 -1.80 -1.12 0.95
N TRP A 62 -1.64 0.01 1.66
CA TRP A 62 -1.55 1.33 1.07
C TRP A 62 -0.10 1.80 1.00
N SER A 63 0.33 2.32 -0.16
CA SER A 63 1.67 2.88 -0.36
C SER A 63 2.77 1.85 0.00
N LEU A 64 3.69 2.13 0.92
CA LEU A 64 4.65 1.13 1.45
C LEU A 64 3.95 -0.15 1.92
N GLY A 65 2.77 -0.02 2.55
CA GLY A 65 1.99 -1.18 2.96
C GLY A 65 1.65 -2.14 1.83
N GLY A 66 1.53 -1.65 0.59
CA GLY A 66 1.32 -2.49 -0.58
C GLY A 66 2.53 -3.34 -0.95
N GLN A 67 3.78 -2.81 -0.79
CA GLN A 67 4.99 -3.63 -0.93
C GLN A 67 5.07 -4.69 0.17
N LEU A 68 4.77 -4.30 1.42
CA LEU A 68 4.74 -5.22 2.56
C LEU A 68 3.70 -6.34 2.35
N ALA A 69 2.51 -5.99 1.83
CA ALA A 69 1.47 -6.95 1.49
C ALA A 69 1.95 -7.95 0.41
N ALA A 70 2.63 -7.47 -0.63
CA ALA A 70 3.19 -8.32 -1.68
C ALA A 70 4.26 -9.29 -1.13
N LEU A 71 5.15 -8.81 -0.26
CA LEU A 71 6.16 -9.65 0.40
C LEU A 71 5.52 -10.72 1.29
N LEU A 72 4.50 -10.38 2.06
CA LEU A 72 3.79 -11.36 2.90
C LEU A 72 3.08 -12.41 2.06
N ALA A 73 2.38 -12.01 1.00
CA ALA A 73 1.66 -12.92 0.11
C ALA A 73 2.63 -13.89 -0.60
N ASP A 74 3.76 -13.40 -1.08
CA ASP A 74 4.81 -14.20 -1.72
C ASP A 74 5.47 -15.19 -0.72
N GLN A 75 5.78 -14.71 0.48
CA GLN A 75 6.37 -15.54 1.53
C GLN A 75 5.44 -16.69 1.95
N ILE A 76 4.14 -16.40 2.13
CA ILE A 76 3.13 -17.40 2.43
C ILE A 76 3.00 -18.41 1.29
N ALA A 77 2.95 -17.93 0.04
CA ALA A 77 2.86 -18.81 -1.12
C ALA A 77 4.06 -19.77 -1.23
N LYS A 78 5.28 -19.27 -0.99
CA LYS A 78 6.51 -20.06 -1.05
C LYS A 78 6.64 -21.08 0.09
N GLN A 79 6.23 -20.69 1.30
CA GLN A 79 6.42 -21.56 2.48
C GLN A 79 5.28 -22.56 2.67
N HIS A 80 4.06 -22.19 2.30
CA HIS A 80 2.86 -22.98 2.64
C HIS A 80 2.04 -23.40 1.42
N ALA A 81 2.43 -22.99 0.19
CA ALA A 81 1.65 -23.22 -1.03
C ALA A 81 0.22 -22.60 -0.95
N GLU A 82 0.01 -21.60 -0.08
CA GLU A 82 -1.25 -20.90 0.08
C GLU A 82 -1.26 -19.60 -0.74
N GLN A 83 -2.29 -19.40 -1.56
CA GLN A 83 -2.43 -18.19 -2.35
C GLN A 83 -3.40 -17.22 -1.65
N LYS A 84 -2.92 -16.04 -1.28
CA LYS A 84 -3.74 -14.96 -0.73
C LYS A 84 -4.22 -14.04 -1.85
N ILE A 85 -5.35 -13.36 -1.65
CA ILE A 85 -5.76 -12.27 -2.53
C ILE A 85 -4.92 -11.06 -2.13
N LEU A 86 -4.11 -10.55 -3.07
CA LEU A 86 -3.27 -9.36 -2.87
C LEU A 86 -3.98 -8.12 -3.40
N ILE A 87 -4.14 -7.10 -2.55
CA ILE A 87 -4.69 -5.79 -2.96
C ILE A 87 -3.70 -4.69 -2.61
N THR A 88 -3.34 -3.84 -3.56
CA THR A 88 -2.50 -2.68 -3.28
C THR A 88 -3.20 -1.38 -3.64
N LEU A 89 -3.05 -0.38 -2.79
CA LEU A 89 -3.68 0.93 -2.91
C LEU A 89 -2.57 1.99 -3.02
N ALA A 90 -2.51 2.74 -4.12
CA ALA A 90 -1.48 3.75 -4.38
C ALA A 90 -0.05 3.25 -4.07
N SER A 91 0.27 2.01 -4.46
CA SER A 91 1.57 1.41 -4.20
C SER A 91 2.41 1.27 -5.47
N ASN A 92 3.71 1.35 -5.31
CA ASN A 92 4.67 1.16 -6.39
C ASN A 92 5.57 -0.05 -6.06
N PRO A 93 5.82 -0.97 -6.99
CA PRO A 93 6.77 -2.07 -6.78
C PRO A 93 8.15 -1.61 -6.32
N CYS A 94 8.56 -0.42 -6.75
CA CYS A 94 9.82 0.20 -6.40
C CYS A 94 9.60 1.71 -6.19
N PHE A 95 9.88 2.26 -5.01
CA PHE A 95 9.65 3.67 -4.72
C PHE A 95 10.86 4.56 -5.04
N ALA A 96 12.07 4.01 -5.01
CA ALA A 96 13.28 4.69 -5.48
C ALA A 96 13.70 4.13 -6.85
N ALA A 97 13.84 4.99 -7.86
CA ALA A 97 14.13 4.57 -9.22
C ALA A 97 15.47 3.83 -9.32
N ASN A 98 15.49 2.81 -10.17
CA ASN A 98 16.70 2.05 -10.49
C ASN A 98 16.75 1.74 -12.00
N ALA A 99 17.77 1.00 -12.46
CA ALA A 99 17.97 0.71 -13.87
C ALA A 99 16.78 -0.02 -14.53
N GLU A 100 16.06 -0.86 -13.77
CA GLU A 100 14.97 -1.70 -14.27
C GLU A 100 13.60 -1.02 -14.08
N TRP A 101 13.49 -0.11 -13.08
CA TRP A 101 12.24 0.55 -12.73
C TRP A 101 12.41 2.07 -12.61
N GLN A 102 12.02 2.78 -13.67
CA GLN A 102 12.13 4.24 -13.78
C GLN A 102 10.85 4.99 -13.36
N ALA A 103 9.72 4.28 -13.16
CA ALA A 103 8.44 4.87 -12.75
C ALA A 103 8.37 5.06 -11.22
N ALA A 104 9.38 5.70 -10.66
CA ALA A 104 9.55 5.92 -9.23
C ALA A 104 10.21 7.29 -9.00
N MET A 105 10.38 7.69 -7.74
CA MET A 105 11.13 8.89 -7.37
C MET A 105 12.61 8.68 -7.76
N ASP A 106 13.23 9.67 -8.37
CA ASP A 106 14.65 9.57 -8.70
C ASP A 106 15.54 9.47 -7.44
N GLN A 107 16.68 8.81 -7.56
CA GLN A 107 17.58 8.53 -6.43
C GLN A 107 18.03 9.80 -5.71
N PRO A 108 18.48 10.90 -6.38
CA PRO A 108 18.86 12.13 -5.71
C PRO A 108 17.73 12.75 -4.88
N ALA A 109 16.49 12.77 -5.41
CA ALA A 109 15.33 13.30 -4.69
C ALA A 109 15.01 12.43 -3.47
N PHE A 110 15.09 11.11 -3.60
CA PHE A 110 14.85 10.18 -2.48
C PHE A 110 15.91 10.37 -1.38
N GLN A 111 17.19 10.50 -1.73
CA GLN A 111 18.27 10.75 -0.77
C GLN A 111 18.09 12.09 -0.07
N SER A 112 17.73 13.16 -0.80
CA SER A 112 17.43 14.47 -0.22
C SER A 112 16.25 14.39 0.78
N PHE A 113 15.25 13.60 0.47
CA PHE A 113 14.10 13.36 1.36
C PHE A 113 14.54 12.65 2.65
N LYS A 114 15.36 11.59 2.55
CA LYS A 114 15.93 10.89 3.73
C LYS A 114 16.76 11.84 4.60
N GLN A 115 17.63 12.64 3.99
CA GLN A 115 18.43 13.62 4.71
C GLN A 115 17.57 14.65 5.43
N SER A 116 16.52 15.15 4.79
CA SER A 116 15.56 16.07 5.41
C SER A 116 14.87 15.44 6.62
N PHE A 117 14.52 14.15 6.55
CA PHE A 117 13.92 13.42 7.67
C PHE A 117 14.91 13.30 8.86
N GLU A 118 16.19 13.02 8.60
CA GLU A 118 17.20 12.95 9.66
C GLU A 118 17.49 14.31 10.30
N GLN A 119 17.39 15.40 9.53
CA GLN A 119 17.57 16.76 10.04
C GLN A 119 16.39 17.24 10.87
N ASP A 120 15.16 17.04 10.38
CA ASP A 120 13.91 17.42 11.04
C ASP A 120 12.77 16.50 10.62
N ALA A 121 12.57 15.45 11.39
CA ALA A 121 11.53 14.47 11.12
C ALA A 121 10.11 15.09 11.17
N VAL A 122 9.86 16.04 12.08
CA VAL A 122 8.54 16.65 12.26
C VAL A 122 8.15 17.48 11.04
N VAL A 123 9.05 18.35 10.59
CA VAL A 123 8.83 19.18 9.40
C VAL A 123 8.72 18.32 8.16
N THR A 124 9.55 17.28 8.03
CA THR A 124 9.53 16.38 6.87
C THR A 124 8.24 15.56 6.81
N LEU A 125 7.76 15.01 7.92
CA LEU A 125 6.48 14.29 8.00
C LEU A 125 5.29 15.21 7.66
N LYS A 126 5.32 16.47 8.12
CA LYS A 126 4.28 17.44 7.76
C LYS A 126 4.25 17.74 6.27
N LYS A 127 5.43 17.95 5.65
CA LYS A 127 5.55 18.14 4.18
C LYS A 127 5.08 16.91 3.42
N PHE A 128 5.48 15.73 3.85
CA PHE A 128 5.05 14.47 3.25
C PHE A 128 3.53 14.29 3.35
N GLY A 129 2.93 14.54 4.52
CA GLY A 129 1.49 14.50 4.69
C GLY A 129 0.75 15.46 3.75
N TYR A 130 1.31 16.64 3.49
CA TYR A 130 0.76 17.54 2.50
C TYR A 130 0.85 16.97 1.08
N MET A 131 1.97 16.33 0.70
CA MET A 131 2.13 15.67 -0.60
C MET A 131 1.12 14.51 -0.80
N VAL A 132 0.81 13.76 0.26
CA VAL A 132 -0.23 12.72 0.24
C VAL A 132 -1.59 13.26 -0.19
N CYS A 133 -1.90 14.52 0.15
CA CYS A 133 -3.18 15.17 -0.14
C CYS A 133 -3.20 15.93 -1.47
N GLN A 134 -2.02 16.19 -2.10
CA GLN A 134 -1.92 17.00 -3.31
C GLN A 134 -2.56 16.33 -4.53
N GLY A 135 -2.97 17.19 -5.48
CA GLY A 135 -3.47 16.79 -6.79
C GLY A 135 -4.97 17.00 -6.99
N THR A 136 -5.73 17.27 -5.92
CA THR A 136 -7.18 17.51 -5.96
C THR A 136 -7.54 18.92 -5.49
N SER A 137 -8.77 19.35 -5.77
CA SER A 137 -9.30 20.63 -5.26
C SER A 137 -9.52 20.63 -3.76
N SER A 138 -9.64 19.44 -3.13
CA SER A 138 -9.85 19.25 -1.69
C SER A 138 -8.56 19.22 -0.87
N THR A 139 -7.37 19.38 -1.48
CA THR A 139 -6.04 19.24 -0.84
C THR A 139 -5.96 19.87 0.56
N LYS A 140 -6.49 21.08 0.76
CA LYS A 140 -6.44 21.75 2.07
C LYS A 140 -7.31 21.04 3.12
N GLN A 141 -8.52 20.65 2.74
CA GLN A 141 -9.44 19.95 3.63
C GLN A 141 -8.91 18.55 3.95
N ASP A 142 -8.42 17.85 2.95
CA ASP A 142 -7.82 16.51 3.10
C ASP A 142 -6.61 16.56 4.04
N PHE A 143 -5.80 17.62 3.96
CA PHE A 143 -4.67 17.79 4.86
C PHE A 143 -5.08 18.06 6.30
N LEU A 144 -6.14 18.84 6.54
CA LEU A 144 -6.69 19.01 7.88
C LEU A 144 -7.23 17.70 8.46
N THR A 145 -7.93 16.92 7.63
CA THR A 145 -8.41 15.59 8.00
C THR A 145 -7.25 14.66 8.32
N LEU A 146 -6.22 14.62 7.46
CA LEU A 146 -5.02 13.82 7.69
C LEU A 146 -4.34 14.19 9.02
N GLN A 147 -4.18 15.49 9.29
CA GLN A 147 -3.57 15.95 10.54
C GLN A 147 -4.34 15.55 11.79
N SER A 148 -5.67 15.47 11.71
CA SER A 148 -6.51 15.02 12.84
C SER A 148 -6.40 13.51 13.12
N LEU A 149 -5.99 12.73 12.14
CA LEU A 149 -5.84 11.26 12.23
C LEU A 149 -4.42 10.82 12.57
N ILE A 150 -3.41 11.64 12.28
CA ILE A 150 -2.00 11.30 12.54
C ILE A 150 -1.76 11.23 14.05
N GLN A 151 -1.17 10.13 14.47
CA GLN A 151 -0.66 9.93 15.83
C GLN A 151 0.87 9.92 15.82
N ALA A 152 1.47 10.19 16.98
CA ALA A 152 2.92 10.13 17.13
C ALA A 152 3.46 8.74 16.77
N GLN A 153 4.50 8.70 15.95
CA GLN A 153 5.13 7.49 15.47
C GLN A 153 6.52 7.30 16.09
N ASN A 154 6.91 6.04 16.24
CA ASN A 154 8.27 5.70 16.60
C ASN A 154 9.22 6.10 15.45
N LEU A 155 10.18 7.00 15.71
CA LEU A 155 11.12 7.50 14.71
C LEU A 155 12.00 6.38 14.12
N GLU A 156 12.36 5.39 14.92
CA GLU A 156 13.13 4.25 14.43
C GLU A 156 12.33 3.42 13.43
N LEU A 157 11.06 3.18 13.71
CA LEU A 157 10.17 2.50 12.76
C LEU A 157 10.03 3.29 11.45
N LEU A 158 9.97 4.62 11.53
CA LEU A 158 9.93 5.48 10.35
C LEU A 158 11.24 5.43 9.54
N ARG A 159 12.40 5.39 10.18
CA ARG A 159 13.71 5.17 9.51
C ARG A 159 13.75 3.81 8.81
N GLN A 160 13.32 2.76 9.48
CA GLN A 160 13.22 1.41 8.89
C GLN A 160 12.29 1.41 7.69
N GLY A 161 11.16 2.12 7.77
CA GLY A 161 10.24 2.30 6.65
C GLY A 161 10.85 3.04 5.46
N LEU A 162 11.66 4.09 5.69
CA LEU A 162 12.43 4.76 4.63
C LEU A 162 13.45 3.83 3.98
N ASN A 163 14.11 2.98 4.76
CA ASN A 163 15.02 1.99 4.22
C ASN A 163 14.27 0.93 3.39
N CYS A 164 13.07 0.52 3.81
CA CYS A 164 12.21 -0.33 3.02
C CYS A 164 11.82 0.33 1.69
N LEU A 165 11.37 1.59 1.70
CA LEU A 165 11.02 2.33 0.47
C LEU A 165 12.20 2.46 -0.50
N GLU A 166 13.42 2.59 0.02
CA GLU A 166 14.64 2.68 -0.79
C GLU A 166 15.05 1.37 -1.43
N GLN A 167 14.96 0.26 -0.68
CA GLN A 167 15.62 -1.00 -1.03
C GLN A 167 14.65 -2.06 -1.58
N LEU A 168 13.35 -1.98 -1.25
CA LEU A 168 12.40 -2.97 -1.71
C LEU A 168 12.10 -2.81 -3.20
N ASN A 169 12.16 -3.93 -3.91
CA ASN A 169 11.67 -4.08 -5.26
C ASN A 169 10.79 -5.34 -5.32
N THR A 170 9.50 -5.15 -5.48
CA THR A 170 8.52 -6.23 -5.54
C THR A 170 8.05 -6.54 -6.97
N ALA A 171 8.70 -5.97 -8.01
CA ALA A 171 8.28 -6.13 -9.40
C ALA A 171 8.24 -7.61 -9.82
N ASP A 172 9.28 -8.37 -9.51
CA ASP A 172 9.35 -9.80 -9.86
C ASP A 172 8.33 -10.63 -9.09
N ILE A 173 8.04 -10.24 -7.84
CA ILE A 173 6.97 -10.85 -7.05
C ILE A 173 5.64 -10.66 -7.76
N LEU A 174 5.26 -9.41 -8.09
CA LEU A 174 3.98 -9.12 -8.74
C LEU A 174 3.86 -9.79 -10.11
N LYS A 175 4.97 -9.90 -10.85
CA LYS A 175 5.01 -10.57 -12.15
C LYS A 175 4.79 -12.08 -12.05
N SER A 176 5.35 -12.72 -11.03
CA SER A 176 5.36 -14.19 -10.87
C SER A 176 4.32 -14.73 -9.89
N TYR A 177 3.68 -13.87 -9.09
CA TYR A 177 2.71 -14.28 -8.09
C TYR A 177 1.52 -14.98 -8.74
N SER A 178 1.26 -16.21 -8.34
CA SER A 178 0.19 -17.04 -8.90
C SER A 178 -1.18 -16.80 -8.28
N GLY A 179 -1.26 -16.07 -7.17
CA GLY A 179 -2.52 -15.64 -6.56
C GLY A 179 -3.17 -14.48 -7.31
N ARG A 180 -4.40 -14.16 -6.93
CA ARG A 180 -5.14 -13.03 -7.49
C ARG A 180 -4.59 -11.71 -6.96
N GLN A 181 -4.44 -10.73 -7.87
CA GLN A 181 -3.89 -9.41 -7.57
C GLN A 181 -4.83 -8.32 -8.06
N TYR A 182 -5.05 -7.29 -7.24
CA TYR A 182 -5.79 -6.10 -7.61
C TYR A 182 -5.06 -4.84 -7.14
N HIS A 183 -4.68 -4.00 -8.09
CA HIS A 183 -3.88 -2.82 -7.85
C HIS A 183 -4.68 -1.56 -8.20
N ILE A 184 -4.98 -0.72 -7.20
CA ILE A 184 -5.75 0.49 -7.37
C ILE A 184 -4.81 1.70 -7.29
N PHE A 185 -4.86 2.54 -8.31
CA PHE A 185 -4.10 3.78 -8.43
C PHE A 185 -5.03 4.99 -8.50
N SER A 186 -4.48 6.18 -8.37
CA SER A 186 -5.23 7.40 -8.62
C SER A 186 -4.55 8.32 -9.64
N LYS A 187 -5.39 9.05 -10.40
CA LYS A 187 -4.94 9.90 -11.52
C LYS A 187 -4.14 11.11 -11.07
N GLN A 188 -4.44 11.65 -9.89
CA GLN A 188 -3.85 12.87 -9.35
C GLN A 188 -2.85 12.58 -8.24
N ASP A 189 -2.37 11.34 -8.12
CA ASP A 189 -1.33 10.96 -7.17
C ASP A 189 0.00 11.63 -7.51
N CYS A 190 0.51 12.46 -6.60
CA CYS A 190 1.78 13.16 -6.76
C CYS A 190 3.00 12.35 -6.28
N LEU A 191 2.79 11.20 -5.62
CA LEU A 191 3.85 10.33 -5.08
C LEU A 191 4.03 9.06 -5.92
N VAL A 192 2.93 8.47 -6.38
CA VAL A 192 2.95 7.28 -7.24
C VAL A 192 2.31 7.63 -8.58
N SER A 193 3.15 7.75 -9.60
CA SER A 193 2.68 8.09 -10.95
C SER A 193 1.70 7.04 -11.49
N SER A 194 0.60 7.50 -12.11
CA SER A 194 -0.34 6.63 -12.83
C SER A 194 0.31 5.77 -13.93
N LYS A 195 1.54 6.13 -14.38
CA LYS A 195 2.33 5.30 -15.31
C LYS A 195 2.70 3.92 -14.74
N VAL A 196 2.68 3.77 -13.41
CA VAL A 196 2.91 2.48 -12.74
C VAL A 196 1.83 1.48 -13.14
N GLU A 197 0.58 1.91 -13.25
CA GLU A 197 -0.54 1.06 -13.67
C GLU A 197 -0.27 0.39 -15.02
N ALA A 198 0.08 1.17 -16.05
CA ALA A 198 0.40 0.64 -17.37
C ALA A 198 1.57 -0.35 -17.33
N LYS A 199 2.62 -0.06 -16.55
CA LYS A 199 3.76 -0.97 -16.39
C LYS A 199 3.39 -2.28 -15.71
N LEU A 200 2.44 -2.29 -14.78
CA LEU A 200 1.96 -3.54 -14.17
C LEU A 200 1.15 -4.37 -15.18
N GLN A 201 0.36 -3.73 -16.04
CA GLN A 201 -0.34 -4.43 -17.11
C GLN A 201 0.63 -5.10 -18.09
N ASP A 202 1.77 -4.46 -18.38
CA ASP A 202 2.83 -5.02 -19.23
C ASP A 202 3.51 -6.28 -18.65
N PHE A 203 3.32 -6.57 -17.36
CA PHE A 203 3.82 -7.83 -16.76
C PHE A 203 3.17 -9.08 -17.37
N GLY A 204 1.96 -8.95 -17.91
CA GLY A 204 1.22 -10.09 -18.48
C GLY A 204 0.84 -11.15 -17.44
N ALA A 205 0.84 -10.81 -16.15
CA ALA A 205 0.44 -11.72 -15.08
C ALA A 205 -1.06 -12.03 -15.18
N LYS A 206 -1.40 -13.32 -15.30
CA LYS A 206 -2.76 -13.79 -15.66
C LYS A 206 -3.87 -13.35 -14.71
N LEU A 207 -3.54 -13.20 -13.42
CA LEU A 207 -4.52 -12.90 -12.36
C LEU A 207 -4.31 -11.51 -11.75
N LEU A 208 -3.62 -10.63 -12.48
CA LEU A 208 -3.39 -9.23 -12.09
C LEU A 208 -4.42 -8.35 -12.80
N GLU A 209 -5.15 -7.58 -12.01
CA GLU A 209 -6.07 -6.55 -12.48
C GLU A 209 -5.65 -5.20 -11.90
N THR A 210 -5.82 -4.14 -12.67
CA THR A 210 -5.55 -2.75 -12.24
C THR A 210 -6.80 -1.90 -12.36
N GLU A 211 -6.87 -0.84 -11.57
CA GLU A 211 -7.90 0.19 -11.68
C GLU A 211 -7.32 1.57 -11.37
N LEU A 212 -7.78 2.57 -12.13
CA LEU A 212 -7.34 3.96 -11.99
C LEU A 212 -8.53 4.83 -11.58
N LEU A 213 -8.53 5.29 -10.33
CA LEU A 213 -9.54 6.18 -9.76
C LEU A 213 -9.15 7.66 -9.93
N SER A 214 -10.09 8.56 -9.66
CA SER A 214 -9.77 9.96 -9.37
C SER A 214 -9.35 10.09 -7.91
N GLY A 215 -8.51 11.07 -7.58
CA GLY A 215 -8.07 11.31 -6.21
C GLY A 215 -6.57 11.52 -6.07
N SER A 216 -6.12 11.88 -4.86
CA SER A 216 -4.72 12.00 -4.47
C SER A 216 -4.13 10.66 -4.02
N HIS A 217 -2.87 10.66 -3.56
CA HIS A 217 -2.25 9.49 -2.94
C HIS A 217 -3.05 8.95 -1.72
N GLY A 218 -3.73 9.86 -1.03
CA GLY A 218 -4.56 9.56 0.14
C GLY A 218 -5.97 9.08 -0.16
N PHE A 219 -6.32 8.72 -1.40
CA PHE A 219 -7.68 8.29 -1.76
C PHE A 219 -8.25 7.18 -0.84
N PRO A 220 -7.47 6.22 -0.30
CA PRO A 220 -8.05 5.22 0.60
C PRO A 220 -8.57 5.80 1.92
N LEU A 221 -8.06 6.99 2.31
CA LEU A 221 -8.50 7.71 3.51
C LEU A 221 -9.69 8.62 3.20
N PHE A 222 -9.58 9.38 2.09
CA PHE A 222 -10.51 10.48 1.77
C PHE A 222 -11.74 10.01 1.00
N ASP A 223 -11.60 8.93 0.22
CA ASP A 223 -12.66 8.28 -0.58
C ASP A 223 -12.84 6.81 -0.15
N SER A 224 -12.88 6.58 1.18
CA SER A 224 -12.90 5.23 1.77
C SER A 224 -14.12 4.41 1.32
N GLU A 225 -15.28 5.02 1.15
CA GLU A 225 -16.51 4.36 0.67
C GLU A 225 -16.34 3.89 -0.78
N LEU A 226 -15.82 4.73 -1.68
CA LEU A 226 -15.55 4.35 -3.06
C LEU A 226 -14.49 3.23 -3.11
N THR A 227 -13.42 3.37 -2.33
CA THR A 227 -12.34 2.39 -2.26
C THR A 227 -12.87 1.03 -1.77
N SER A 228 -13.66 1.03 -0.71
CA SER A 228 -14.33 -0.17 -0.17
C SER A 228 -15.24 -0.81 -1.22
N CYS A 229 -16.07 0.00 -1.92
CA CYS A 229 -16.95 -0.49 -2.97
C CYS A 229 -16.16 -1.21 -4.08
N LYS A 230 -15.02 -0.65 -4.53
CA LYS A 230 -14.16 -1.25 -5.56
C LYS A 230 -13.54 -2.57 -5.11
N ILE A 231 -13.02 -2.62 -3.89
CA ILE A 231 -12.51 -3.85 -3.29
C ILE A 231 -13.60 -4.91 -3.23
N CYS A 232 -14.79 -4.58 -2.74
CA CYS A 232 -15.91 -5.53 -2.64
C CYS A 232 -16.42 -6.01 -4.01
N GLN A 233 -16.44 -5.13 -5.02
CA GLN A 233 -16.78 -5.51 -6.40
C GLN A 233 -15.79 -6.53 -6.96
N TYR A 234 -14.48 -6.30 -6.74
CA TYR A 234 -13.45 -7.24 -7.15
C TYR A 234 -13.60 -8.59 -6.43
N LEU A 235 -13.78 -8.59 -5.12
CA LEU A 235 -13.97 -9.82 -4.33
C LEU A 235 -15.18 -10.61 -4.79
N LYS A 236 -16.32 -9.96 -5.03
CA LYS A 236 -17.53 -10.61 -5.60
C LYS A 236 -17.28 -11.20 -6.99
N LYS A 237 -16.56 -10.47 -7.86
CA LYS A 237 -16.22 -10.95 -9.21
C LYS A 237 -15.39 -12.24 -9.19
N ILE A 238 -14.42 -12.34 -8.28
CA ILE A 238 -13.57 -13.53 -8.18
C ILE A 238 -14.31 -14.74 -7.58
N GLU A 239 -15.25 -14.51 -6.65
CA GLU A 239 -16.11 -15.56 -6.09
C GLU A 239 -16.99 -16.19 -7.19
N GLN A 240 -17.61 -15.37 -8.04
CA GLN A 240 -18.44 -15.83 -9.15
C GLN A 240 -17.68 -16.64 -10.21
N ARG A 241 -16.38 -16.41 -10.35
CA ARG A 241 -15.52 -17.16 -11.30
C ARG A 241 -14.97 -18.46 -10.73
N SER A 242 -15.12 -18.67 -9.43
CA SER A 242 -14.64 -19.86 -8.73
C SER A 242 -15.76 -20.84 -8.38
N ALA A 243 -17.04 -20.43 -8.58
CA ALA A 243 -18.25 -21.24 -8.45
C ALA A 243 -18.64 -21.84 -9.81
#